data_c7b4ccaf1da68f950c277555924d53bf
#
_entry.id   c7b4ccaf1da68f950c277555924d53bf
#
_cell.length_a   1.000
_cell.length_b   1.000
_cell.length_c   1.000
_cell.angle_alpha   90.00
_cell.angle_beta   90.00
_cell.angle_gamma   90.00
#
_symmetry.space_group_name_H-M   'P 1'
#
loop_
_entity.id
_entity.type
_entity.pdbx_description
1 polymer ?
#
loop_
_entity_poly.entity_id
_entity_poly.type
_entity_poly.pdbx_seq_one_letter_code
_entity_poly.pdbx_strand_id
1 'polypeptide(L)'
;MLKSILIPLCLIAAPALAQAPMSAEEFDDYTRGKTLFYGFEGQAYGVERYLDNRRVIWSFLDGNCKKGVWYERAGQICFLYEDRSDPQCWSFSQGPNGLIARFENNPEATELYEAEDIGEEMLCYGPEVGV
;
A
#
# COMPACT_ATOMS: atom_id res chain seq x y z
N MET A 1 -38.94 42.15 -31.29
CA MET A 1 -38.47 40.75 -31.47
C MET A 1 -37.19 40.60 -30.67
N LEU A 2 -37.30 39.89 -29.52
CA LEU A 2 -36.13 39.55 -28.71
C LEU A 2 -35.48 38.31 -29.29
N LYS A 3 -34.23 38.42 -29.80
CA LYS A 3 -33.42 37.29 -30.20
C LYS A 3 -32.78 36.72 -28.94
N SER A 4 -33.25 35.56 -28.48
CA SER A 4 -32.61 34.80 -27.44
C SER A 4 -31.29 34.22 -27.95
N ILE A 5 -30.20 34.73 -27.45
CA ILE A 5 -28.87 34.16 -27.69
C ILE A 5 -28.69 33.01 -26.70
N LEU A 6 -28.77 31.78 -27.17
CA LEU A 6 -28.37 30.60 -26.42
C LEU A 6 -26.84 30.54 -26.41
N ILE A 7 -26.24 30.83 -25.28
CA ILE A 7 -24.81 30.63 -25.05
C ILE A 7 -24.61 29.14 -24.69
N PRO A 8 -23.85 28.38 -25.49
CA PRO A 8 -23.56 26.99 -25.10
C PRO A 8 -22.61 27.01 -23.90
N LEU A 9 -23.05 26.43 -22.82
CA LEU A 9 -22.22 26.18 -21.62
C LEU A 9 -21.29 25.03 -21.96
N CYS A 10 -20.05 25.31 -22.35
CA CYS A 10 -19.01 24.31 -22.49
C CYS A 10 -18.59 23.82 -21.10
N LEU A 11 -19.07 22.66 -20.71
CA LEU A 11 -18.56 21.92 -19.56
C LEU A 11 -17.14 21.44 -19.90
N ILE A 12 -16.15 22.16 -19.43
CA ILE A 12 -14.75 21.69 -19.49
C ILE A 12 -14.60 20.65 -18.39
N ALA A 13 -14.63 19.36 -18.77
CA ALA A 13 -14.25 18.30 -17.87
C ALA A 13 -12.75 18.40 -17.60
N ALA A 14 -12.36 18.75 -16.37
CA ALA A 14 -10.98 18.70 -15.94
C ALA A 14 -10.52 17.23 -15.91
N PRO A 15 -9.33 16.89 -16.48
CA PRO A 15 -8.81 15.54 -16.38
C PRO A 15 -8.58 15.20 -14.90
N ALA A 16 -9.08 14.03 -14.44
CA ALA A 16 -8.80 13.51 -13.13
C ALA A 16 -7.30 13.22 -13.04
N LEU A 17 -6.56 14.00 -12.24
CA LEU A 17 -5.16 13.73 -11.97
C LEU A 17 -5.08 12.47 -11.08
N ALA A 18 -4.43 11.41 -11.59
CA ALA A 18 -4.04 10.28 -10.77
C ALA A 18 -3.11 10.79 -9.67
N GLN A 19 -3.34 10.37 -8.42
CA GLN A 19 -2.45 10.73 -7.31
C GLN A 19 -1.04 10.22 -7.60
N ALA A 20 -0.04 11.08 -7.44
CA ALA A 20 1.35 10.70 -7.56
C ALA A 20 1.70 9.66 -6.50
N PRO A 21 2.55 8.66 -6.82
CA PRO A 21 3.05 7.72 -5.84
C PRO A 21 3.76 8.44 -4.69
N MET A 22 3.64 7.89 -3.51
CA MET A 22 4.36 8.39 -2.34
C MET A 22 5.86 8.23 -2.52
N SER A 23 6.62 9.24 -2.09
CA SER A 23 8.07 9.12 -1.99
C SER A 23 8.47 8.16 -0.86
N ALA A 24 9.72 7.72 -0.86
CA ALA A 24 10.26 6.91 0.23
C ALA A 24 10.15 7.62 1.59
N GLU A 25 10.39 8.93 1.61
CA GLU A 25 10.30 9.74 2.83
C GLU A 25 8.87 9.84 3.34
N GLU A 26 7.93 10.12 2.47
CA GLU A 26 6.49 10.16 2.82
C GLU A 26 6.00 8.80 3.30
N PHE A 27 6.43 7.74 2.65
CA PHE A 27 6.08 6.37 3.03
C PHE A 27 6.65 6.00 4.40
N ASP A 28 7.92 6.31 4.65
CA ASP A 28 8.56 6.07 5.94
C ASP A 28 7.88 6.85 7.08
N ASP A 29 7.58 8.12 6.84
CA ASP A 29 6.89 8.96 7.83
C ASP A 29 5.49 8.42 8.17
N TYR A 30 4.80 7.89 7.17
CA TYR A 30 3.46 7.33 7.38
C TYR A 30 3.49 5.99 8.11
N THR A 31 4.42 5.11 7.78
CA THR A 31 4.39 3.70 8.19
C THR A 31 5.23 3.38 9.42
N ARG A 32 6.32 4.08 9.65
CA ARG A 32 7.29 3.75 10.73
C ARG A 32 6.61 3.61 12.08
N GLY A 33 6.87 2.52 12.76
CA GLY A 33 6.33 2.22 14.08
C GLY A 33 4.89 1.72 14.09
N LYS A 34 4.27 1.58 12.91
CA LYS A 34 2.89 1.12 12.78
C LYS A 34 2.83 -0.34 12.34
N THR A 35 1.74 -0.98 12.71
CA THR A 35 1.32 -2.26 12.17
C THR A 35 0.07 -2.02 11.33
N LEU A 36 0.15 -2.26 10.04
CA LEU A 36 -0.91 -1.96 9.09
C LEU A 36 -1.48 -3.24 8.50
N PHE A 37 -2.81 -3.35 8.55
CA PHE A 37 -3.55 -4.43 7.90
C PHE A 37 -3.88 -4.03 6.47
N TYR A 38 -3.77 -5.00 5.56
CA TYR A 38 -4.10 -4.82 4.15
C TYR A 38 -5.24 -5.74 3.74
N GLY A 39 -6.11 -5.20 2.91
CA GLY A 39 -7.23 -5.92 2.32
C GLY A 39 -7.08 -6.06 0.82
N PHE A 40 -7.73 -7.07 0.29
CA PHE A 40 -7.84 -7.35 -1.14
C PHE A 40 -9.27 -7.82 -1.45
N GLU A 41 -9.93 -7.11 -2.36
CA GLU A 41 -11.29 -7.45 -2.80
C GLU A 41 -12.28 -7.69 -1.64
N GLY A 42 -12.23 -6.84 -0.62
CA GLY A 42 -13.13 -6.90 0.53
C GLY A 42 -12.75 -7.92 1.59
N GLN A 43 -11.62 -8.59 1.47
CA GLN A 43 -11.15 -9.59 2.41
C GLN A 43 -9.79 -9.23 3.00
N ALA A 44 -9.50 -9.74 4.18
CA ALA A 44 -8.18 -9.62 4.79
C ALA A 44 -7.13 -10.31 3.92
N TYR A 45 -6.04 -9.61 3.65
CA TYR A 45 -4.93 -10.12 2.85
C TYR A 45 -3.70 -10.42 3.71
N GLY A 46 -3.30 -9.48 4.53
CA GLY A 46 -2.14 -9.64 5.37
C GLY A 46 -1.90 -8.44 6.28
N VAL A 47 -0.81 -8.47 6.99
CA VAL A 47 -0.39 -7.45 7.94
C VAL A 47 1.11 -7.22 7.86
N GLU A 48 1.51 -5.94 7.88
CA GLU A 48 2.91 -5.53 7.87
C GLU A 48 3.20 -4.69 9.10
N ARG A 49 4.22 -5.09 9.83
CA ARG A 49 4.78 -4.28 10.92
C ARG A 49 5.99 -3.53 10.40
N TYR A 50 5.96 -2.21 10.50
CA TYR A 50 7.02 -1.32 10.04
C TYR A 50 7.91 -0.92 11.22
N LEU A 51 9.16 -1.35 11.16
CA LEU A 51 10.18 -1.12 12.19
C LEU A 51 11.11 0.02 11.77
N ASP A 52 12.00 0.41 12.68
CA ASP A 52 13.05 1.37 12.36
C ASP A 52 14.02 0.83 11.30
N ASN A 53 14.71 1.73 10.61
CA ASN A 53 15.72 1.42 9.60
C ASN A 53 15.15 0.64 8.40
N ARG A 54 13.91 0.92 8.01
CA ARG A 54 13.24 0.30 6.87
C ARG A 54 13.16 -1.23 6.96
N ARG A 55 13.10 -1.74 8.18
CA ARG A 55 12.85 -3.17 8.43
C ARG A 55 11.37 -3.42 8.56
N VAL A 56 10.94 -4.58 8.15
CA VAL A 56 9.53 -4.98 8.18
C VAL A 56 9.38 -6.43 8.63
N ILE A 57 8.19 -6.75 9.10
CA ILE A 57 7.75 -8.12 9.35
C ILE A 57 6.38 -8.28 8.70
N TRP A 58 6.25 -9.22 7.79
CA TRP A 58 5.03 -9.52 7.05
C TRP A 58 4.39 -10.83 7.51
N SER A 59 3.07 -10.86 7.53
CA SER A 59 2.30 -12.09 7.72
C SER A 59 1.07 -12.11 6.81
N PHE A 60 0.79 -13.27 6.21
CA PHE A 60 -0.49 -13.51 5.55
C PHE A 60 -1.61 -13.90 6.52
N LEU A 61 -1.46 -13.62 7.82
CA LEU A 61 -2.42 -13.97 8.88
C LEU A 61 -2.54 -15.48 9.11
N ASP A 62 -1.50 -16.21 8.76
CA ASP A 62 -1.39 -17.66 8.93
C ASP A 62 -0.46 -18.08 10.10
N GLY A 63 0.00 -17.12 10.88
CA GLY A 63 0.94 -17.34 11.95
C GLY A 63 2.41 -17.42 11.53
N ASN A 64 2.70 -17.40 10.24
CA ASN A 64 4.06 -17.40 9.71
C ASN A 64 4.47 -15.98 9.35
N CYS A 65 5.51 -15.49 10.00
CA CYS A 65 6.04 -14.16 9.76
C CYS A 65 7.34 -14.23 8.97
N LYS A 66 7.51 -13.24 8.09
CA LYS A 66 8.69 -13.09 7.25
C LYS A 66 9.34 -11.75 7.54
N LYS A 67 10.61 -11.76 7.88
CA LYS A 67 11.39 -10.54 8.05
C LYS A 67 11.86 -10.05 6.71
N GLY A 68 11.89 -8.73 6.55
CA GLY A 68 12.37 -8.11 5.34
C GLY A 68 12.87 -6.71 5.57
N VAL A 69 13.28 -6.11 4.47
CA VAL A 69 13.65 -4.70 4.39
C VAL A 69 12.94 -4.10 3.20
N TRP A 70 12.74 -2.79 3.23
CA TRP A 70 12.22 -2.09 2.07
C TRP A 70 13.17 -0.98 1.63
N TYR A 71 13.12 -0.65 0.37
CA TYR A 71 13.90 0.42 -0.24
C TYR A 71 13.12 1.03 -1.40
N GLU A 72 13.49 2.24 -1.79
CA GLU A 72 12.87 2.91 -2.92
C GLU A 72 13.69 2.65 -4.19
N ARG A 73 13.00 2.39 -5.28
CA ARG A 73 13.58 2.25 -6.61
C ARG A 73 12.59 2.77 -7.65
N ALA A 74 13.00 3.78 -8.42
CA ALA A 74 12.22 4.35 -9.51
C ALA A 74 10.79 4.76 -9.10
N GLY A 75 10.63 5.37 -7.92
CA GLY A 75 9.34 5.79 -7.39
C GLY A 75 8.48 4.68 -6.80
N GLN A 76 9.03 3.47 -6.70
CA GLN A 76 8.37 2.32 -6.11
C GLN A 76 8.98 1.96 -4.78
N ILE A 77 8.18 1.39 -3.90
CA ILE A 77 8.63 0.81 -2.64
C ILE A 77 8.78 -0.70 -2.82
N CYS A 78 10.01 -1.17 -2.70
CA CYS A 78 10.37 -2.56 -2.94
C CYS A 78 10.65 -3.27 -1.63
N PHE A 79 10.02 -4.42 -1.43
CA PHE A 79 10.20 -5.25 -0.25
C PHE A 79 10.98 -6.50 -0.61
N LEU A 80 12.04 -6.76 0.15
CA LEU A 80 12.82 -7.97 0.01
C LEU A 80 12.74 -8.76 1.31
N TYR A 81 12.06 -9.89 1.25
CA TYR A 81 11.86 -10.78 2.39
C TYR A 81 12.90 -11.90 2.42
N GLU A 82 13.16 -12.43 3.60
CA GLU A 82 14.20 -13.43 3.86
C GLU A 82 14.04 -14.74 3.09
N ASP A 83 12.82 -15.06 2.68
CA ASP A 83 12.50 -16.30 1.97
C ASP A 83 12.48 -16.15 0.43
N ARG A 84 12.85 -14.97 -0.07
CA ARG A 84 12.80 -14.67 -1.52
C ARG A 84 14.08 -13.98 -1.98
N SER A 85 14.46 -14.26 -3.22
CA SER A 85 15.57 -13.58 -3.90
C SER A 85 15.11 -12.35 -4.69
N ASP A 86 13.83 -12.29 -5.05
CA ASP A 86 13.28 -11.22 -5.88
C ASP A 86 12.50 -10.21 -5.03
N PRO A 87 12.76 -8.92 -5.19
CA PRO A 87 11.99 -7.90 -4.50
C PRO A 87 10.57 -7.79 -5.06
N GLN A 88 9.64 -7.47 -4.18
CA GLN A 88 8.26 -7.15 -4.54
C GLN A 88 8.08 -5.64 -4.48
N CYS A 89 7.86 -5.02 -5.61
CA CYS A 89 7.78 -3.57 -5.74
C CYS A 89 6.35 -3.10 -5.92
N TRP A 90 6.00 -2.05 -5.18
CA TRP A 90 4.67 -1.48 -5.13
C TRP A 90 4.73 0.02 -5.31
N SER A 91 3.75 0.60 -5.98
CA SER A 91 3.48 2.03 -5.88
C SER A 91 2.42 2.27 -4.80
N PHE A 92 2.72 3.18 -3.88
CA PHE A 92 1.82 3.55 -2.81
C PHE A 92 1.24 4.93 -3.04
N SER A 93 -0.04 5.07 -2.80
CA SER A 93 -0.71 6.36 -2.76
C SER A 93 -1.58 6.46 -1.51
N GLN A 94 -1.86 7.67 -1.09
CA GLN A 94 -2.71 7.92 0.07
C GLN A 94 -4.13 8.20 -0.42
N GLY A 95 -5.03 7.28 -0.14
CA GLY A 95 -6.45 7.42 -0.42
C GLY A 95 -7.22 7.99 0.77
N PRO A 96 -8.55 8.13 0.66
CA PRO A 96 -9.39 8.69 1.71
C PRO A 96 -9.43 7.84 2.99
N ASN A 97 -9.17 6.54 2.87
CA ASN A 97 -9.21 5.58 3.99
C ASN A 97 -7.84 4.99 4.35
N GLY A 98 -6.76 5.59 3.88
CA GLY A 98 -5.40 5.13 4.11
C GLY A 98 -4.67 4.75 2.83
N LEU A 99 -3.65 3.91 2.95
CA LEU A 99 -2.80 3.54 1.82
C LEU A 99 -3.52 2.69 0.78
N ILE A 100 -3.17 2.95 -0.47
CA ILE A 100 -3.49 2.09 -1.61
C ILE A 100 -2.16 1.63 -2.20
N ALA A 101 -2.00 0.33 -2.39
CA ALA A 101 -0.77 -0.27 -2.91
C ALA A 101 -1.07 -1.03 -4.20
N ARG A 102 -0.36 -0.67 -5.28
CA ARG A 102 -0.43 -1.39 -6.55
C ARG A 102 0.82 -2.21 -6.75
N PHE A 103 0.66 -3.49 -7.05
CA PHE A 103 1.79 -4.37 -7.31
C PHE A 103 2.41 -4.09 -8.68
N GLU A 104 3.61 -3.51 -8.69
CA GLU A 104 4.25 -3.05 -9.92
C GLU A 104 4.99 -4.15 -10.68
N ASN A 105 5.30 -5.29 -10.05
CA ASN A 105 5.82 -6.46 -10.77
C ASN A 105 4.76 -7.05 -11.73
N ASN A 106 3.49 -6.86 -11.41
CA ASN A 106 2.37 -7.18 -12.28
C ASN A 106 1.18 -6.25 -11.93
N PRO A 107 1.13 -5.03 -12.49
CA PRO A 107 0.15 -4.02 -12.10
C PRO A 107 -1.32 -4.41 -12.31
N GLU A 108 -1.60 -5.36 -13.19
CA GLU A 108 -2.97 -5.83 -13.46
C GLU A 108 -3.45 -6.86 -12.45
N ALA A 109 -2.54 -7.43 -11.64
CA ALA A 109 -2.87 -8.57 -10.80
C ALA A 109 -3.38 -8.20 -9.42
N THR A 110 -2.81 -7.17 -8.75
CA THR A 110 -3.11 -6.95 -7.33
C THR A 110 -3.08 -5.48 -6.98
N GLU A 111 -4.17 -5.02 -6.39
CA GLU A 111 -4.24 -3.75 -5.69
C GLU A 111 -4.71 -4.02 -4.26
N LEU A 112 -3.89 -3.62 -3.29
CA LEU A 112 -4.20 -3.72 -1.87
C LEU A 112 -4.62 -2.36 -1.33
N TYR A 113 -5.41 -2.37 -0.29
CA TYR A 113 -5.77 -1.17 0.46
C TYR A 113 -5.51 -1.40 1.95
N GLU A 114 -5.16 -0.32 2.64
CA GLU A 114 -5.08 -0.34 4.10
C GLU A 114 -6.48 -0.60 4.66
N ALA A 115 -6.58 -1.66 5.45
CA ALA A 115 -7.82 -2.03 6.11
C ALA A 115 -7.79 -1.59 7.57
N GLU A 116 -8.95 -1.34 8.13
CA GLU A 116 -9.08 -1.15 9.56
C GLU A 116 -8.72 -2.44 10.29
N ASP A 117 -8.36 -2.32 11.57
CA ASP A 117 -8.13 -3.45 12.45
C ASP A 117 -9.37 -4.37 12.40
N ILE A 118 -9.17 -5.54 11.82
CA ILE A 118 -10.24 -6.54 11.64
C ILE A 118 -10.42 -7.44 12.89
N GLY A 119 -9.84 -7.02 14.03
CA GLY A 119 -9.90 -7.78 15.27
C GLY A 119 -8.96 -8.98 15.34
N GLU A 120 -8.10 -9.14 14.33
CA GLU A 120 -7.05 -10.15 14.33
C GLU A 120 -5.72 -9.52 14.73
N GLU A 121 -5.02 -10.17 15.64
CA GLU A 121 -3.66 -9.77 15.99
C GLU A 121 -2.66 -10.32 14.98
N MET A 122 -1.56 -9.60 14.78
CA MET A 122 -0.42 -10.14 14.05
C MET A 122 0.30 -11.15 14.93
N LEU A 123 0.01 -12.42 14.72
CA LEU A 123 0.63 -13.52 15.44
C LEU A 123 1.76 -14.12 14.59
N CYS A 124 2.91 -14.28 15.23
CA CYS A 124 4.09 -14.87 14.60
C CYS A 124 4.50 -16.09 15.41
N TYR A 125 4.33 -17.27 14.85
CA TYR A 125 4.73 -18.53 15.48
C TYR A 125 6.03 -19.02 14.84
N GLY A 126 6.93 -19.52 15.66
CA GLY A 126 8.17 -20.10 15.20
C GLY A 126 9.38 -19.73 16.07
N PRO A 127 10.50 -20.41 15.89
CA PRO A 127 11.68 -20.25 16.76
C PRO A 127 12.33 -18.86 16.65
N GLU A 128 12.07 -18.10 15.59
CA GLU A 128 12.70 -16.79 15.36
C GLU A 128 11.97 -15.63 16.04
N VAL A 129 10.77 -15.84 16.51
CA VAL A 129 9.96 -14.78 17.09
C VAL A 129 9.86 -14.91 18.60
N GLY A 130 10.65 -15.76 19.18
CA GLY A 130 10.82 -15.89 20.61
C GLY A 130 9.50 -15.92 21.37
N VAL A 131 8.94 -17.03 21.46
CA VAL A 131 7.82 -17.23 22.35
C VAL A 131 8.33 -17.19 23.78
#